data_f0ef5c0cb9bbb5dd322d0b3da652e0df
#
_entry.id   f0ef5c0cb9bbb5dd322d0b3da652e0df
#
_cell.length_a   1.000
_cell.length_b   1.000
_cell.length_c   1.000
_cell.angle_alpha   90.00
_cell.angle_beta   90.00
_cell.angle_gamma   90.00
#
_symmetry.space_group_name_H-M   'P 1'
#
loop_
_entity.id
_entity.type
_entity.pdbx_description
1 polymer ?
#
loop_
_entity_poly.entity_id
_entity_poly.type
_entity_poly.pdbx_seq_one_letter_code
_entity_poly.pdbx_strand_id
1 'polypeptide(L)'
;MKASRKALFLGLCMAASAIAVPTIAAAGVVVDIDMAPPPVRVETVPPARVGFVWAPGYWEWSGSEHVWVPGRWIGERHGWHWVPDRWEQRGPHWHHYVGHWER
;
A
#
# COMPACT_ATOMS: atom_id res chain seq x y z
N MET A 1 57.83 -9.62 13.37
CA MET A 1 57.35 -9.57 13.20
C MET A 1 56.37 -9.15 12.86
N LYS A 2 56.18 -9.12 12.81
CA LYS A 2 55.44 -8.85 12.49
C LYS A 2 54.31 -8.85 12.22
N ALA A 3 54.08 -9.02 12.28
CA ALA A 3 53.14 -9.10 12.00
C ALA A 3 52.13 -8.87 12.00
N SER A 4 51.90 -8.79 12.04
CA SER A 4 50.99 -8.61 12.02
C SER A 4 49.94 -8.22 11.97
N ARG A 5 49.99 -8.17 11.91
CA ARG A 5 49.09 -7.77 11.91
C ARG A 5 48.10 -7.65 11.56
N LYS A 6 47.87 -7.76 11.39
CA LYS A 6 46.95 -7.67 11.09
C LYS A 6 45.92 -7.54 10.93
N ALA A 7 45.72 -7.62 10.98
CA ALA A 7 44.78 -7.56 10.81
C ALA A 7 43.81 -7.30 10.77
N LEU A 8 43.67 -7.28 10.81
CA LEU A 8 42.81 -7.19 10.79
C LEU A 8 41.80 -6.84 10.64
N PHE A 9 41.66 -6.82 10.60
CA PHE A 9 40.71 -6.67 10.48
C PHE A 9 39.79 -6.43 10.34
N LEU A 10 39.80 -6.48 10.16
CA LEU A 10 38.99 -6.45 10.02
C LEU A 10 38.01 -6.27 9.88
N GLY A 11 38.03 -6.30 9.77
CA GLY A 11 37.27 -6.32 9.59
C GLY A 11 36.32 -6.20 9.60
N LEU A 12 36.33 -6.23 9.76
CA LEU A 12 35.41 -6.27 9.79
C LEU A 12 34.43 -5.90 9.66
N CYS A 13 34.47 -5.83 9.51
CA CYS A 13 33.62 -5.59 9.33
C CYS A 13 32.68 -5.54 9.19
N MET A 14 32.61 -5.62 9.07
CA MET A 14 31.74 -5.65 8.94
C MET A 14 30.78 -5.59 8.90
N ALA A 15 30.80 -5.68 8.87
CA ALA A 15 29.95 -5.61 8.79
C ALA A 15 29.01 -5.46 8.76
N ALA A 16 28.94 -5.35 8.81
CA ALA A 16 28.06 -5.21 8.87
C ALA A 16 27.17 -4.94 8.43
N SER A 17 27.01 -5.00 8.13
CA SER A 17 26.28 -4.76 7.69
C SER A 17 25.19 -4.71 7.76
N ALA A 18 24.95 -4.48 8.00
CA ALA A 18 23.89 -4.50 8.36
C ALA A 18 22.87 -4.38 7.57
N ILE A 19 22.40 -4.75 7.60
CA ILE A 19 21.53 -4.74 6.95
C ILE A 19 20.35 -4.40 7.37
N ALA A 20 20.06 -3.42 7.41
CA ALA A 20 18.88 -3.03 7.86
C ALA A 20 17.91 -3.30 6.87
N VAL A 21 17.23 -4.22 7.07
CA VAL A 21 16.26 -4.51 6.18
C VAL A 21 15.10 -3.70 6.48
N PRO A 22 14.65 -2.94 5.61
CA PRO A 22 13.48 -2.18 5.82
C PRO A 22 12.34 -3.10 5.97
N THR A 23 11.73 -3.04 7.06
CA THR A 23 10.58 -3.77 7.23
C THR A 23 9.47 -3.03 6.66
N ILE A 24 8.91 -3.52 5.69
CA ILE A 24 7.84 -2.86 5.11
C ILE A 24 6.61 -3.41 5.67
N ALA A 25 5.90 -2.64 6.34
CA ALA A 25 4.65 -3.06 6.85
C ALA A 25 3.74 -3.19 5.68
N ALA A 26 3.36 -4.37 5.42
CA ALA A 26 2.56 -4.63 4.30
C ALA A 26 1.29 -3.84 4.31
N ALA A 27 0.73 -3.63 5.47
CA ALA A 27 -0.54 -2.98 5.50
C ALA A 27 -0.37 -1.51 5.42
N GLY A 28 0.52 -0.91 5.33
CA GLY A 28 0.59 0.50 5.40
C GLY A 28 1.22 1.17 4.25
N VAL A 29 1.13 0.54 3.12
CA VAL A 29 1.76 1.17 2.00
C VAL A 29 1.01 2.41 1.65
N VAL A 30 1.66 3.53 1.84
CA VAL A 30 1.11 4.80 1.50
C VAL A 30 1.71 5.21 0.18
N VAL A 31 0.87 5.56 -0.76
CA VAL A 31 1.32 5.96 -2.06
C VAL A 31 1.09 7.45 -2.22
N ASP A 32 2.18 8.17 -2.40
CA ASP A 32 2.13 9.59 -2.72
C ASP A 32 2.71 9.79 -4.10
N ILE A 33 1.92 10.29 -5.01
CA ILE A 33 2.35 10.47 -6.38
C ILE A 33 1.98 11.84 -6.89
N ASP A 34 2.62 12.24 -7.98
CA ASP A 34 2.39 13.55 -8.56
C ASP A 34 1.30 13.56 -9.61
N MET A 35 0.80 12.41 -9.99
CA MET A 35 -0.17 12.31 -11.06
C MET A 35 -1.59 12.14 -10.49
N ALA A 36 -2.47 13.04 -10.83
CA ALA A 36 -3.85 12.96 -10.37
C ALA A 36 -4.53 11.73 -10.95
N PRO A 37 -5.37 11.07 -10.16
CA PRO A 37 -6.14 9.96 -10.71
C PRO A 37 -7.20 10.49 -11.67
N PRO A 38 -7.60 9.69 -12.65
CA PRO A 38 -8.71 10.07 -13.50
C PRO A 38 -10.00 10.13 -12.68
N PRO A 39 -11.06 10.69 -13.22
CA PRO A 39 -12.34 10.67 -12.53
C PRO A 39 -12.79 9.25 -12.24
N VAL A 40 -13.42 9.06 -11.10
CA VAL A 40 -13.90 7.75 -10.70
C VAL A 40 -14.95 7.28 -11.70
N ARG A 41 -14.84 6.05 -12.12
CA ARG A 41 -15.79 5.47 -13.05
C ARG A 41 -17.10 5.19 -12.33
N VAL A 42 -18.20 5.49 -13.02
CA VAL A 42 -19.51 5.19 -12.49
C VAL A 42 -19.82 3.74 -12.84
N GLU A 43 -20.04 2.94 -11.80
CA GLU A 43 -20.41 1.55 -12.00
C GLU A 43 -21.80 1.31 -11.45
N THR A 44 -22.53 0.43 -12.08
CA THR A 44 -23.83 0.04 -11.57
C THR A 44 -23.60 -0.88 -10.39
N VAL A 45 -24.10 -0.47 -9.22
CA VAL A 45 -23.98 -1.32 -8.04
C VAL A 45 -25.01 -2.44 -8.16
N PRO A 46 -24.58 -3.70 -8.06
CA PRO A 46 -25.53 -4.81 -8.13
C PRO A 46 -26.47 -4.82 -6.95
N PRO A 47 -27.59 -5.53 -7.04
CA PRO A 47 -28.50 -5.65 -5.90
C PRO A 47 -27.79 -6.21 -4.68
N ALA A 48 -28.26 -5.84 -3.52
CA ALA A 48 -27.65 -6.27 -2.27
C ALA A 48 -27.55 -7.80 -2.21
N ARG A 49 -26.49 -8.27 -1.61
CA ARG A 49 -26.20 -9.70 -1.54
C ARG A 49 -25.96 -10.07 -0.07
N VAL A 50 -26.80 -10.98 0.45
CA VAL A 50 -26.72 -11.34 1.85
C VAL A 50 -25.35 -11.94 2.16
N GLY A 51 -24.74 -11.49 3.24
CA GLY A 51 -23.44 -11.98 3.66
C GLY A 51 -22.28 -11.28 3.02
N PHE A 52 -22.54 -10.27 2.18
CA PHE A 52 -21.48 -9.57 1.46
C PHE A 52 -21.67 -8.07 1.52
N VAL A 53 -20.56 -7.37 1.35
CA VAL A 53 -20.53 -5.92 1.29
C VAL A 53 -19.93 -5.53 -0.04
N TRP A 54 -20.49 -4.50 -0.66
CA TRP A 54 -19.96 -4.01 -1.93
C TRP A 54 -18.75 -3.13 -1.68
N ALA A 55 -17.61 -3.50 -2.27
CA ALA A 55 -16.41 -2.68 -2.25
C ALA A 55 -16.35 -1.96 -3.59
N PRO A 56 -16.57 -0.64 -3.62
CA PRO A 56 -16.60 0.11 -4.88
C PRO A 56 -15.27 0.02 -5.61
N GLY A 57 -15.33 0.20 -6.92
CA GLY A 57 -14.13 0.25 -7.72
C GLY A 57 -13.31 1.48 -7.40
N TYR A 58 -12.05 1.43 -7.74
CA TYR A 58 -11.14 2.54 -7.45
C TYR A 58 -9.95 2.49 -8.40
N TRP A 59 -9.17 3.57 -8.40
CA TRP A 59 -7.95 3.63 -9.18
C TRP A 59 -6.80 3.16 -8.32
N GLU A 60 -6.04 2.20 -8.84
CA GLU A 60 -4.86 1.70 -8.17
C GLU A 60 -3.64 2.20 -8.92
N TRP A 61 -2.57 2.51 -8.19
CA TRP A 61 -1.33 2.95 -8.81
C TRP A 61 -0.44 1.74 -9.07
N SER A 62 -0.06 1.55 -10.34
CA SER A 62 0.76 0.40 -10.73
C SER A 62 2.25 0.64 -10.59
N GLY A 63 2.64 1.84 -10.24
CA GLY A 63 4.04 2.26 -10.24
C GLY A 63 4.32 3.22 -11.39
N SER A 64 3.48 3.25 -12.38
CA SER A 64 3.66 4.14 -13.52
C SER A 64 2.35 4.74 -14.03
N GLU A 65 1.24 4.13 -13.70
CA GLU A 65 -0.04 4.65 -14.18
C GLU A 65 -1.17 4.20 -13.26
N HIS A 66 -2.30 4.88 -13.36
CA HIS A 66 -3.49 4.48 -12.65
C HIS A 66 -4.20 3.38 -13.41
N VAL A 67 -4.59 2.33 -12.70
CA VAL A 67 -5.30 1.19 -13.28
C VAL A 67 -6.62 1.04 -12.54
N TRP A 68 -7.70 0.88 -13.27
CA TRP A 68 -9.01 0.75 -12.64
C TRP A 68 -9.21 -0.65 -12.08
N VAL A 69 -9.60 -0.73 -10.81
CA VAL A 69 -9.96 -1.98 -10.15
C VAL A 69 -11.47 -1.96 -9.99
N PRO A 70 -12.19 -2.86 -10.63
CA PRO A 70 -13.65 -2.84 -10.57
C PRO A 70 -14.17 -3.13 -9.17
N GLY A 71 -15.39 -2.66 -8.90
CA GLY A 71 -16.04 -2.98 -7.66
C GLY A 71 -16.24 -4.48 -7.51
N ARG A 72 -16.36 -4.95 -6.30
CA ARG A 72 -16.49 -6.36 -6.04
C ARG A 72 -17.22 -6.62 -4.74
N TRP A 73 -17.72 -7.83 -4.58
CA TRP A 73 -18.32 -8.27 -3.34
C TRP A 73 -17.22 -8.81 -2.42
N ILE A 74 -17.26 -8.39 -1.15
CA ILE A 74 -16.36 -8.94 -0.15
C ILE A 74 -17.20 -9.50 0.99
N GLY A 75 -16.68 -10.51 1.67
CA GLY A 75 -17.42 -11.12 2.77
C GLY A 75 -17.62 -10.13 3.90
N GLU A 76 -18.83 -10.09 4.39
CA GLU A 76 -19.19 -9.17 5.46
C GLU A 76 -18.42 -9.54 6.73
N ARG A 77 -18.15 -8.55 7.56
CA ARG A 77 -17.46 -8.75 8.82
C ARG A 77 -18.30 -8.09 9.90
N HIS A 78 -18.94 -8.90 10.72
CA HIS A 78 -19.87 -8.40 11.73
C HIS A 78 -19.20 -7.41 12.68
N GLY A 79 -19.87 -6.32 12.91
CA GLY A 79 -19.33 -5.27 13.77
C GLY A 79 -18.32 -4.35 13.09
N TRP A 80 -18.05 -4.60 11.82
CA TRP A 80 -17.12 -3.79 11.04
C TRP A 80 -17.81 -3.28 9.79
N HIS A 81 -17.31 -2.17 9.27
CA HIS A 81 -17.79 -1.67 7.97
C HIS A 81 -16.60 -1.38 7.06
N TRP A 82 -16.85 -1.48 5.79
CA TRP A 82 -15.80 -1.29 4.79
C TRP A 82 -15.66 0.19 4.45
N VAL A 83 -14.43 0.68 4.52
CA VAL A 83 -14.10 2.04 4.09
C VAL A 83 -13.42 1.92 2.75
N PRO A 84 -14.01 2.48 1.68
CA PRO A 84 -13.46 2.33 0.34
C PRO A 84 -12.12 3.03 0.17
N ASP A 85 -11.37 2.55 -0.81
CA ASP A 85 -10.16 3.23 -1.25
C ASP A 85 -10.53 4.61 -1.79
N ARG A 86 -9.65 5.56 -1.59
CA ARG A 86 -9.88 6.90 -2.14
C ARG A 86 -8.55 7.62 -2.32
N TRP A 87 -8.55 8.61 -3.18
CA TRP A 87 -7.41 9.48 -3.40
C TRP A 87 -7.75 10.88 -2.93
N GLU A 88 -6.78 11.53 -2.29
CA GLU A 88 -6.93 12.94 -1.88
C GLU A 88 -5.70 13.71 -2.29
N GLN A 89 -5.93 14.93 -2.74
CA GLN A 89 -4.82 15.81 -3.08
C GLN A 89 -4.25 16.41 -1.81
N ARG A 90 -2.94 16.34 -1.69
CA ARG A 90 -2.21 16.91 -0.55
C ARG A 90 -1.08 17.75 -1.08
N GLY A 91 -1.30 19.05 -1.18
CA GLY A 91 -0.33 19.94 -1.78
C GLY A 91 -0.13 19.54 -3.23
N PRO A 92 1.13 19.38 -3.68
CA PRO A 92 1.38 18.99 -5.06
C PRO A 92 1.26 17.49 -5.30
N HIS A 93 0.93 16.71 -4.28
CA HIS A 93 0.88 15.26 -4.40
C HIS A 93 -0.52 14.72 -4.23
N TRP A 94 -0.72 13.50 -4.69
CA TRP A 94 -1.96 12.76 -4.51
C TRP A 94 -1.68 11.56 -3.62
N HIS A 95 -2.49 11.39 -2.60
CA HIS A 95 -2.32 10.35 -1.60
C HIS A 95 -3.42 9.33 -1.71
N HIS A 96 -3.04 8.06 -1.77
CA HIS A 96 -3.99 6.97 -1.82
C HIS A 96 -4.27 6.42 -0.42
N TYR A 97 -5.52 6.50 -0.02
CA TYR A 97 -5.97 5.88 1.23
C TYR A 97 -6.54 4.52 0.90
N VAL A 98 -5.86 3.49 1.34
CA VAL A 98 -6.21 2.11 1.01
C VAL A 98 -7.49 1.71 1.71
N GLY A 99 -8.37 1.01 1.02
CA GLY A 99 -9.61 0.51 1.61
C GLY A 99 -9.32 -0.42 2.78
N HIS A 100 -10.18 -0.38 3.76
CA HIS A 100 -9.95 -1.17 4.97
C HIS A 100 -11.24 -1.31 5.77
N TRP A 101 -11.20 -2.17 6.77
CA TRP A 101 -12.31 -2.37 7.69
C TRP A 101 -12.16 -1.44 8.89
N GLU A 102 -13.28 -0.87 9.34
CA GLU A 102 -13.32 -0.08 10.57
C GLU A 102 -14.50 -0.53 11.43
N ARG A 103 -14.37 -0.33 12.71
CA ARG A 103 -15.46 -0.58 13.65
C ARG A 103 -16.39 0.60 13.79
#